data_9b50d65571a485a0526fced9123b3915
#
_entry.id   9b50d65571a485a0526fced9123b3915
#
_cell.length_a   1.000
_cell.length_b   1.000
_cell.length_c   1.000
_cell.angle_alpha   90.00
_cell.angle_beta   90.00
_cell.angle_gamma   90.00
#
_symmetry.space_group_name_H-M   'P 1'
#
loop_
_entity.id
_entity.type
_entity.pdbx_description
1 polymer ?
#
loop_
_entity_poly.entity_id
_entity_poly.type
_entity_poly.pdbx_seq_one_letter_code
_entity_poly.pdbx_strand_id
1 'polypeptide(L)'
;MHYAADFTEVLAKGAYAGHTQTPDETVKGIFWAYDGAHDIGTPPSIYCQIALAILDCIDMPMPGKLGPDDYLHILTLMTTAMVDAGIQAWHWKCHYDLRRPIIGTREADACLGPRPQLHAGIGEAGP
;
A
#
# COMPACT_ATOMS: atom_id res chain seq x y z
N MET A 1 18.40 7.67 -13.69
CA MET A 1 16.94 7.69 -13.61
C MET A 1 16.51 6.25 -13.38
N HIS A 2 16.04 5.94 -12.18
CA HIS A 2 15.80 4.53 -11.74
C HIS A 2 14.41 3.99 -12.18
N TYR A 3 13.48 4.87 -12.56
CA TYR A 3 12.10 4.50 -12.88
C TYR A 3 11.94 3.37 -13.91
N ALA A 4 12.75 3.38 -14.99
CA ALA A 4 12.67 2.34 -16.01
C ALA A 4 13.14 0.97 -15.50
N ALA A 5 14.13 0.96 -14.60
CA ALA A 5 14.60 -0.27 -13.96
C ALA A 5 13.54 -0.81 -12.99
N ASP A 6 12.96 0.07 -12.17
CA ASP A 6 11.90 -0.29 -11.23
C ASP A 6 10.66 -0.81 -11.97
N PHE A 7 10.30 -0.18 -13.09
CA PHE A 7 9.20 -0.62 -13.94
C PHE A 7 9.45 -2.03 -14.53
N THR A 8 10.67 -2.28 -15.01
CA THR A 8 11.05 -3.60 -15.56
C THR A 8 11.03 -4.67 -14.48
N GLU A 9 11.49 -4.35 -13.26
CA GLU A 9 11.43 -5.26 -12.13
C GLU A 9 9.98 -5.62 -11.76
N VAL A 10 9.10 -4.62 -11.67
CA VAL A 10 7.67 -4.84 -11.40
C VAL A 10 7.03 -5.71 -12.48
N LEU A 11 7.37 -5.48 -13.75
CA LEU A 11 6.87 -6.30 -14.86
C LEU A 11 7.31 -7.76 -14.74
N ALA A 12 8.59 -7.99 -14.45
CA ALA A 12 9.17 -9.33 -14.34
C ALA A 12 8.63 -10.10 -13.11
N LYS A 13 8.51 -9.41 -11.96
CA LYS A 13 8.00 -10.02 -10.73
C LYS A 13 6.48 -10.15 -10.71
N GLY A 14 5.75 -9.24 -11.33
CA GLY A 14 4.28 -9.23 -11.36
C GLY A 14 3.65 -10.03 -12.51
N ALA A 15 4.43 -10.69 -13.35
CA ALA A 15 3.93 -11.47 -14.47
C ALA A 15 3.10 -12.67 -13.99
N TYR A 16 1.98 -12.96 -14.67
CA TYR A 16 1.13 -14.13 -14.38
C TYR A 16 1.86 -15.45 -14.66
N ALA A 17 2.62 -15.51 -15.73
CA ALA A 17 3.43 -16.67 -16.11
C ALA A 17 4.88 -16.25 -16.34
N GLY A 18 5.82 -17.10 -15.94
CA GLY A 18 7.25 -16.82 -16.08
C GLY A 18 7.77 -15.74 -15.15
N HIS A 19 7.06 -15.48 -14.04
CA HIS A 19 7.51 -14.51 -13.02
C HIS A 19 8.83 -14.94 -12.37
N THR A 20 9.60 -13.95 -11.92
CA THR A 20 10.88 -14.15 -11.27
C THR A 20 10.81 -14.06 -9.74
N GLN A 21 9.59 -14.06 -9.18
CA GLN A 21 9.38 -14.03 -7.74
C GLN A 21 9.94 -15.26 -7.06
N THR A 22 10.57 -15.05 -5.92
CA THR A 22 10.91 -16.12 -4.99
C THR A 22 9.68 -16.54 -4.19
N PRO A 23 9.65 -17.76 -3.61
CA PRO A 23 8.55 -18.19 -2.72
C PRO A 23 8.34 -17.22 -1.54
N ASP A 24 9.40 -16.65 -0.98
CA ASP A 24 9.33 -15.67 0.11
C ASP A 24 8.68 -14.36 -0.34
N GLU A 25 9.01 -13.85 -1.52
CA GLU A 25 8.37 -12.66 -2.09
C GLU A 25 6.88 -12.89 -2.37
N THR A 26 6.52 -14.09 -2.81
CA THR A 26 5.11 -14.47 -3.00
C THR A 26 4.34 -14.44 -1.70
N VAL A 27 4.89 -15.03 -0.63
CA VAL A 27 4.27 -14.99 0.71
C VAL A 27 4.11 -13.56 1.22
N LYS A 28 5.14 -12.73 1.06
CA LYS A 28 5.08 -11.30 1.41
C LYS A 28 4.00 -10.57 0.63
N GLY A 29 3.89 -10.83 -0.67
CA GLY A 29 2.85 -10.24 -1.52
C GLY A 29 1.44 -10.61 -1.09
N ILE A 30 1.20 -11.88 -0.77
CA ILE A 30 -0.09 -12.37 -0.27
C ILE A 30 -0.41 -11.73 1.09
N PHE A 31 0.54 -11.66 1.99
CA PHE A 31 0.37 -11.03 3.31
C PHE A 31 -0.03 -9.55 3.18
N TRP A 32 0.65 -8.79 2.32
CA TRP A 32 0.37 -7.37 2.14
C TRP A 32 -0.85 -7.07 1.26
N ALA A 33 -1.40 -8.08 0.57
CA ALA A 33 -2.69 -8.00 -0.12
C ALA A 33 -3.90 -8.17 0.82
N TYR A 34 -3.71 -7.88 2.09
CA TYR A 34 -4.65 -8.07 3.19
C TYR A 34 -6.02 -7.41 2.97
N ASP A 35 -6.05 -6.27 2.31
CA ASP A 35 -7.26 -5.52 1.99
C ASP A 35 -8.10 -6.14 0.86
N GLY A 36 -7.53 -7.07 0.11
CA GLY A 36 -8.21 -7.77 -0.99
C GLY A 36 -9.00 -9.00 -0.56
N ALA A 37 -8.78 -9.51 0.65
CA ALA A 37 -9.45 -10.69 1.14
C ALA A 37 -10.80 -10.35 1.77
N HIS A 38 -11.83 -11.13 1.42
CA HIS A 38 -13.16 -10.97 1.99
C HIS A 38 -13.12 -11.15 3.53
N ASP A 39 -13.81 -10.29 4.26
CA ASP A 39 -13.95 -10.29 5.72
C ASP A 39 -12.68 -10.01 6.55
N ILE A 40 -11.55 -9.71 5.92
CA ILE A 40 -10.32 -9.40 6.67
C ILE A 40 -10.22 -7.91 7.02
N GLY A 41 -10.85 -7.04 6.24
CA GLY A 41 -10.94 -5.61 6.54
C GLY A 41 -10.05 -4.74 5.66
N THR A 42 -9.90 -3.50 6.07
CA THR A 42 -9.14 -2.47 5.36
C THR A 42 -7.68 -2.43 5.81
N PRO A 43 -6.75 -1.82 5.03
CA PRO A 43 -5.36 -1.67 5.44
C PRO A 43 -5.14 -1.15 6.87
N PRO A 44 -5.90 -0.17 7.40
CA PRO A 44 -5.78 0.25 8.79
C PRO A 44 -6.01 -0.86 9.82
N SER A 45 -6.84 -1.84 9.52
CA SER A 45 -7.17 -2.93 10.46
C SER A 45 -5.97 -3.79 10.80
N ILE A 46 -5.08 -4.07 9.83
CA ILE A 46 -3.88 -4.87 10.09
C ILE A 46 -2.92 -4.16 11.06
N TYR A 47 -2.78 -2.85 10.91
CA TYR A 47 -1.91 -2.07 11.81
C TYR A 47 -2.48 -2.01 13.22
N CYS A 48 -3.81 -1.91 13.37
CA CYS A 48 -4.45 -1.99 14.68
C CYS A 48 -4.24 -3.36 15.33
N GLN A 49 -4.37 -4.46 14.59
CA GLN A 49 -4.11 -5.81 15.08
C GLN A 49 -2.65 -5.99 15.49
N ILE A 50 -1.70 -5.51 14.70
CA ILE A 50 -0.26 -5.55 15.04
C ILE A 50 0.01 -4.75 16.30
N ALA A 51 -0.55 -3.54 16.43
CA ALA A 51 -0.37 -2.71 17.61
C ALA A 51 -0.92 -3.40 18.87
N LEU A 52 -2.11 -3.96 18.81
CA LEU A 52 -2.70 -4.70 19.92
C LEU A 52 -1.82 -5.90 20.31
N ALA A 53 -1.35 -6.69 19.34
CA ALA A 53 -0.47 -7.82 19.62
C ALA A 53 0.85 -7.38 20.29
N ILE A 54 1.42 -6.25 19.88
CA ILE A 54 2.62 -5.69 20.52
C ILE A 54 2.32 -5.23 21.94
N LEU A 55 1.21 -4.52 22.16
CA LEU A 55 0.81 -4.02 23.48
C LEU A 55 0.57 -5.19 24.46
N ASP A 56 -0.12 -6.24 23.99
CA ASP A 56 -0.34 -7.45 24.76
C ASP A 56 0.99 -8.14 25.11
N CYS A 57 1.94 -8.21 24.16
CA CYS A 57 3.27 -8.75 24.43
C CYS A 57 4.06 -7.93 25.47
N ILE A 58 3.86 -6.62 25.53
CA ILE A 58 4.51 -5.75 26.53
C ILE A 58 3.87 -5.92 27.91
N ASP A 59 2.56 -6.14 27.96
CA ASP A 59 1.83 -6.33 29.22
C ASP A 59 1.99 -7.76 29.79
N MET A 60 2.16 -8.77 28.93
CA MET A 60 2.25 -10.18 29.34
C MET A 60 3.29 -10.50 30.44
N PRO A 61 4.53 -9.91 30.46
CA PRO A 61 5.50 -10.22 31.51
C PRO A 61 5.09 -9.69 32.90
N MET A 62 4.27 -8.65 32.94
CA MET A 62 3.71 -8.06 34.16
C MET A 62 2.32 -7.50 33.85
N PRO A 63 1.27 -8.34 33.96
CA PRO A 63 -0.09 -7.89 33.69
C PRO A 63 -0.50 -6.69 34.53
N GLY A 64 -1.12 -5.71 33.86
CA GLY A 64 -1.51 -4.43 34.49
C GLY A 64 -0.43 -3.36 34.47
N LYS A 65 0.67 -3.56 33.76
CA LYS A 65 1.68 -2.51 33.49
C LYS A 65 1.11 -1.40 32.60
N LEU A 66 0.28 -1.79 31.63
CA LEU A 66 -0.48 -0.88 30.78
C LEU A 66 -1.93 -0.84 31.23
N GLY A 67 -2.42 0.37 31.50
CA GLY A 67 -3.83 0.59 31.79
C GLY A 67 -4.67 0.72 30.51
N PRO A 68 -6.01 0.65 30.59
CA PRO A 68 -6.90 0.89 29.46
C PRO A 68 -6.65 2.24 28.77
N ASP A 69 -6.27 3.26 29.55
CA ASP A 69 -5.97 4.60 29.03
C ASP A 69 -4.70 4.61 28.17
N ASP A 70 -3.70 3.78 28.50
CA ASP A 70 -2.48 3.66 27.69
C ASP A 70 -2.79 3.03 26.33
N TYR A 71 -3.59 1.96 26.32
CA TYR A 71 -4.06 1.34 25.06
C TYR A 71 -4.83 2.36 24.20
N LEU A 72 -5.80 3.05 24.81
CA LEU A 72 -6.60 4.06 24.10
C LEU A 72 -5.73 5.19 23.55
N HIS A 73 -4.79 5.67 24.33
CA HIS A 73 -3.88 6.74 23.93
C HIS A 73 -3.02 6.32 22.73
N ILE A 74 -2.36 5.17 22.80
CA ILE A 74 -1.50 4.65 21.73
C ILE A 74 -2.30 4.40 20.46
N LEU A 75 -3.45 3.73 20.55
CA LEU A 75 -4.31 3.46 19.40
C LEU A 75 -4.84 4.76 18.76
N THR A 76 -5.18 5.77 19.57
CA THR A 76 -5.63 7.06 19.06
C THR A 76 -4.52 7.77 18.29
N LEU A 77 -3.31 7.83 18.85
CA LEU A 77 -2.17 8.44 18.15
C LEU A 77 -1.87 7.71 16.83
N MET A 78 -1.86 6.39 16.86
CA MET A 78 -1.59 5.58 15.67
C MET A 78 -2.66 5.77 14.59
N THR A 79 -3.94 5.72 14.95
CA THR A 79 -5.04 5.91 13.98
C THR A 79 -5.05 7.31 13.41
N THR A 80 -4.75 8.34 14.20
CA THR A 80 -4.60 9.71 13.72
C THR A 80 -3.44 9.82 12.73
N ALA A 81 -2.29 9.25 13.05
CA ALA A 81 -1.14 9.24 12.14
C ALA A 81 -1.45 8.50 10.81
N MET A 82 -2.20 7.39 10.87
CA MET A 82 -2.63 6.68 9.66
C MET A 82 -3.58 7.52 8.79
N VAL A 83 -4.48 8.28 9.39
CA VAL A 83 -5.37 9.21 8.66
C VAL A 83 -4.55 10.29 7.97
N ASP A 84 -3.62 10.92 8.68
CA ASP A 84 -2.76 11.95 8.11
C ASP A 84 -1.90 11.41 6.96
N ALA A 85 -1.32 10.23 7.14
CA ALA A 85 -0.57 9.55 6.09
C ALA A 85 -1.45 9.23 4.86
N GLY A 86 -2.69 8.80 5.08
CA GLY A 86 -3.67 8.55 4.04
C GLY A 86 -4.00 9.81 3.25
N ILE A 87 -4.25 10.93 3.92
CA ILE A 87 -4.52 12.22 3.28
C ILE A 87 -3.34 12.63 2.38
N GLN A 88 -2.11 12.53 2.89
CA GLN A 88 -0.91 12.86 2.12
C GLN A 88 -0.72 11.93 0.93
N ALA A 89 -0.89 10.62 1.12
CA ALA A 89 -0.76 9.64 0.05
C ALA A 89 -1.78 9.90 -1.07
N TRP A 90 -3.03 10.19 -0.74
CA TRP A 90 -4.08 10.50 -1.71
C TRP A 90 -3.85 11.84 -2.40
N HIS A 91 -3.39 12.86 -1.66
CA HIS A 91 -3.03 14.15 -2.24
C HIS A 91 -2.00 13.98 -3.37
N TRP A 92 -0.88 13.30 -3.09
CA TRP A 92 0.16 13.08 -4.07
C TRP A 92 -0.26 12.15 -5.21
N LYS A 93 -1.06 11.13 -4.89
CA LYS A 93 -1.61 10.24 -5.91
C LYS A 93 -2.48 10.99 -6.93
N CYS A 94 -3.32 11.91 -6.46
CA CYS A 94 -4.15 12.74 -7.33
C CYS A 94 -3.32 13.81 -8.06
N HIS A 95 -2.33 14.39 -7.38
CA HIS A 95 -1.48 15.42 -7.96
C HIS A 95 -0.65 14.91 -9.15
N TYR A 96 -0.05 13.73 -9.00
CA TYR A 96 0.78 13.15 -10.07
C TYR A 96 -0.01 12.31 -11.07
N ASP A 97 -1.25 11.96 -10.78
CA ASP A 97 -2.12 11.10 -11.60
C ASP A 97 -1.41 9.85 -12.15
N LEU A 98 -0.56 9.24 -11.31
CA LEU A 98 0.20 8.06 -11.71
C LEU A 98 -0.70 6.83 -11.75
N ARG A 99 -0.63 6.12 -12.85
CA ARG A 99 -1.34 4.85 -13.02
C ARG A 99 -0.83 3.81 -12.03
N ARG A 100 -1.72 2.94 -11.60
CA ARG A 100 -1.31 1.78 -10.81
C ARG A 100 -0.35 0.90 -11.62
N PRO A 101 0.65 0.28 -11.00
CA PRO A 101 1.62 -0.56 -11.70
C PRO A 101 0.97 -1.62 -12.59
N ILE A 102 -0.11 -2.27 -12.12
CA ILE A 102 -0.84 -3.27 -12.90
C ILE A 102 -1.42 -2.72 -14.22
N ILE A 103 -1.91 -1.48 -14.20
CA ILE A 103 -2.42 -0.82 -15.41
C ILE A 103 -1.26 -0.44 -16.32
N GLY A 104 -0.22 0.17 -15.73
CA GLY A 104 0.98 0.57 -16.47
C GLY A 104 1.65 -0.61 -17.18
N THR A 105 1.79 -1.75 -16.50
CA THR A 105 2.40 -2.95 -17.08
C THR A 105 1.55 -3.61 -18.16
N ARG A 106 0.23 -3.57 -18.05
CA ARG A 106 -0.69 -4.12 -19.06
C ARG A 106 -0.80 -3.25 -20.32
N GLU A 107 -0.64 -1.94 -20.15
CA GLU A 107 -0.72 -0.98 -21.26
C GLU A 107 0.64 -0.67 -21.89
N ALA A 108 1.73 -1.09 -21.24
CA ALA A 108 3.06 -0.97 -21.80
C ALA A 108 3.24 -1.97 -22.94
N ASP A 109 3.43 -1.47 -24.13
CA ASP A 109 3.88 -2.29 -25.25
C ASP A 109 5.40 -2.39 -25.21
N ALA A 110 5.92 -3.60 -25.24
CA ALA A 110 7.36 -3.87 -25.24
C ALA A 110 8.09 -3.19 -26.41
N CYS A 111 7.39 -2.87 -27.50
CA CYS A 111 7.95 -2.26 -28.70
C CYS A 111 7.76 -0.74 -28.77
N LEU A 112 6.76 -0.18 -28.11
CA LEU A 112 6.35 1.23 -28.28
C LEU A 112 6.56 2.08 -27.02
N GLY A 113 6.97 1.48 -25.91
CA GLY A 113 7.03 2.17 -24.63
C GLY A 113 5.64 2.54 -24.08
N PRO A 114 5.55 3.23 -22.96
CA PRO A 114 4.28 3.66 -22.40
C PRO A 114 3.52 4.54 -23.41
N ARG A 115 2.27 4.17 -23.71
CA ARG A 115 1.42 4.98 -24.59
C ARG A 115 1.29 6.39 -24.05
N PRO A 116 1.33 7.42 -24.92
CA PRO A 116 1.02 8.79 -24.51
C PRO A 116 -0.35 8.80 -23.81
N GLN A 117 -0.41 9.49 -22.70
CA GLN A 117 -1.59 9.51 -21.84
C GLN A 117 -2.83 10.02 -22.60
N LEU A 118 -3.91 9.25 -22.56
CA LEU A 118 -5.24 9.63 -23.06
C LEU A 118 -5.94 10.70 -22.19
N HIS A 119 -5.19 11.45 -21.41
CA HIS A 119 -5.72 12.53 -20.56
C HIS A 119 -5.48 13.95 -21.07
N ALA A 120 -5.23 14.13 -22.36
CA ALA A 120 -5.41 15.42 -22.98
C ALA A 120 -6.91 15.67 -23.21
N GLY A 121 -7.68 15.89 -22.15
CA GLY A 121 -9.12 16.14 -22.36
C GLY A 121 -10.02 16.29 -21.16
N ILE A 122 -9.50 16.26 -19.95
CA ILE A 122 -10.35 16.56 -18.78
C ILE A 122 -9.72 17.72 -18.01
N GLY A 123 -10.24 18.90 -18.27
CA GLY A 123 -10.14 20.02 -17.35
C GLY A 123 -9.23 21.16 -17.72
N GLU A 124 -9.50 21.84 -18.82
CA GLU A 124 -9.45 23.28 -18.79
C GLU A 124 -10.88 23.81 -18.61
N ALA A 125 -11.38 23.73 -17.39
CA ALA A 125 -12.34 24.70 -16.91
C ALA A 125 -11.49 25.85 -16.35
N GLY A 126 -11.15 26.80 -17.22
CA GLY A 126 -10.61 28.08 -16.84
C GLY A 126 -11.64 28.93 -16.07
N PRO A 127 -11.21 30.11 -15.56
CA PRO A 127 -11.70 30.85 -14.42
C PRO A 127 -13.14 31.26 -14.47
#